data_4a7b7c03add76df68613ba78c58b0daf
#
_entry.id   4a7b7c03add76df68613ba78c58b0daf
#
_cell.length_a   1.000
_cell.length_b   1.000
_cell.length_c   1.000
_cell.angle_alpha   90.00
_cell.angle_beta   90.00
_cell.angle_gamma   90.00
#
_symmetry.space_group_name_H-M   'P 1'
#
loop_
_entity.id
_entity.type
_entity.pdbx_description
1 polymer ?
#
loop_
_entity_poly.entity_id
_entity_poly.type
_entity_poly.pdbx_seq_one_letter_code
_entity_poly.pdbx_strand_id
1 'polypeptide(L)'
;MHGYLSSVALGLAVALAASTPVAAEDFSFIAGKYALDTEDCKLLGKGKPFSKELVGAISQEVLTPEGITSPREVHCKFRSSSAADKGWTVKADCEEMGAAEAYELAVTSAADGALAVVSEDVYGPEPLVFKQCK
;
A
#
# COMPACT_ATOMS: atom_id res chain seq x y z
N MET A 1 0.44 67.69 35.05
CA MET A 1 1.08 66.92 33.99
C MET A 1 0.89 65.42 34.26
N HIS A 2 0.00 64.80 33.58
CA HIS A 2 -0.33 63.41 33.82
C HIS A 2 0.04 62.63 32.55
N GLY A 3 1.09 61.80 32.64
CA GLY A 3 1.48 60.94 31.56
C GLY A 3 0.70 59.64 31.66
N TYR A 4 -0.09 59.36 30.67
CA TYR A 4 -0.73 58.05 30.52
C TYR A 4 0.22 57.10 29.76
N LEU A 5 0.70 56.11 30.47
CA LEU A 5 1.40 54.96 29.85
C LEU A 5 0.36 53.97 29.39
N SER A 6 0.13 53.93 28.09
CA SER A 6 -0.69 52.88 27.46
C SER A 6 0.17 51.65 27.26
N SER A 7 -0.10 50.62 28.06
CA SER A 7 0.46 49.29 27.86
C SER A 7 -0.28 48.58 26.74
N VAL A 8 0.36 48.42 25.59
CA VAL A 8 -0.13 47.58 24.51
C VAL A 8 0.29 46.14 24.82
N ALA A 9 -0.65 45.32 25.23
CA ALA A 9 -0.46 43.91 25.37
C ALA A 9 -0.51 43.25 23.97
N LEU A 10 0.65 42.84 23.44
CA LEU A 10 0.73 42.06 22.22
C LEU A 10 0.36 40.61 22.59
N GLY A 11 -0.87 40.20 22.26
CA GLY A 11 -1.31 38.84 22.36
C GLY A 11 -0.66 37.99 21.25
N LEU A 12 0.27 37.12 21.62
CA LEU A 12 0.84 36.15 20.71
C LEU A 12 -0.19 35.05 20.51
N ALA A 13 -0.91 35.07 19.40
CA ALA A 13 -1.76 33.96 18.99
C ALA A 13 -0.86 32.83 18.44
N VAL A 14 -0.59 31.83 19.26
CA VAL A 14 0.05 30.59 18.80
C VAL A 14 -0.99 29.80 18.01
N ALA A 15 -0.91 29.88 16.70
CA ALA A 15 -1.68 29.00 15.83
C ALA A 15 -1.09 27.60 15.92
N LEU A 16 -1.73 26.71 16.67
CA LEU A 16 -1.46 25.27 16.64
C LEU A 16 -1.89 24.76 15.26
N ALA A 17 -0.95 24.65 14.36
CA ALA A 17 -1.17 23.94 13.11
C ALA A 17 -1.38 22.46 13.45
N ALA A 18 -2.62 21.98 13.36
CA ALA A 18 -2.91 20.56 13.43
C ALA A 18 -2.27 19.89 12.20
N SER A 19 -1.17 19.17 12.41
CA SER A 19 -0.58 18.35 11.36
C SER A 19 -1.53 17.17 11.10
N THR A 20 -2.28 17.24 10.01
CA THR A 20 -2.99 16.07 9.48
C THR A 20 -1.95 15.03 9.07
N PRO A 21 -2.06 13.76 9.50
CA PRO A 21 -1.15 12.74 9.00
C PRO A 21 -1.32 12.61 7.49
N VAL A 22 -0.29 13.00 6.74
CA VAL A 22 -0.24 12.78 5.31
C VAL A 22 -0.03 11.29 5.10
N ALA A 23 -0.93 10.62 4.36
CA ALA A 23 -0.74 9.24 3.96
C ALA A 23 0.59 9.13 3.19
N ALA A 24 1.56 8.38 3.72
CA ALA A 24 2.85 8.21 3.11
C ALA A 24 2.74 7.27 1.90
N GLU A 25 3.35 7.63 0.77
CA GLU A 25 3.56 6.74 -0.37
C GLU A 25 4.76 5.81 -0.11
N ASP A 26 4.85 5.27 1.11
CA ASP A 26 5.94 4.42 1.54
C ASP A 26 5.48 2.96 1.57
N PHE A 27 5.99 2.17 0.64
CA PHE A 27 5.75 0.75 0.52
C PHE A 27 6.99 -0.09 0.84
N SER A 28 7.91 0.44 1.64
CA SER A 28 9.17 -0.25 2.01
C SER A 28 8.95 -1.55 2.77
N PHE A 29 7.79 -1.73 3.41
CA PHE A 29 7.40 -3.00 4.03
C PHE A 29 7.18 -4.13 3.01
N ILE A 30 7.00 -3.79 1.73
CA ILE A 30 6.98 -4.75 0.63
C ILE A 30 8.38 -4.80 0.02
N ALA A 31 9.21 -5.67 0.55
CA ALA A 31 10.64 -5.74 0.19
C ALA A 31 10.84 -6.64 -1.04
N GLY A 32 10.52 -6.13 -2.22
CA GLY A 32 10.72 -6.85 -3.47
C GLY A 32 9.46 -7.51 -4.01
N LYS A 33 9.60 -8.70 -4.56
CA LYS A 33 8.52 -9.46 -5.20
C LYS A 33 8.07 -10.60 -4.31
N TYR A 34 6.76 -10.78 -4.24
CA TYR A 34 6.10 -11.84 -3.49
C TYR A 34 5.10 -12.54 -4.41
N ALA A 35 4.94 -13.83 -4.25
CA ALA A 35 4.02 -14.63 -5.05
C ALA A 35 3.13 -15.52 -4.16
N LEU A 36 1.91 -15.77 -4.59
CA LEU A 36 1.05 -16.79 -3.99
C LEU A 36 1.57 -18.18 -4.29
N ASP A 37 1.99 -18.40 -5.53
CA ASP A 37 2.66 -19.62 -5.96
C ASP A 37 4.16 -19.34 -6.11
N THR A 38 4.98 -20.01 -5.30
CA THR A 38 6.43 -19.84 -5.31
C THR A 38 7.09 -20.27 -6.62
N GLU A 39 6.45 -21.09 -7.44
CA GLU A 39 6.93 -21.40 -8.79
C GLU A 39 6.96 -20.18 -9.69
N ASP A 40 6.04 -19.23 -9.49
CA ASP A 40 6.04 -17.97 -10.22
C ASP A 40 7.28 -17.14 -9.93
N CYS A 41 7.91 -17.31 -8.77
CA CYS A 41 9.17 -16.62 -8.43
C CYS A 41 10.28 -16.87 -9.44
N LYS A 42 10.32 -18.06 -10.06
CA LYS A 42 11.31 -18.40 -11.08
C LYS A 42 11.15 -17.55 -12.33
N LEU A 43 9.91 -17.21 -12.68
CA LEU A 43 9.57 -16.38 -13.83
C LEU A 43 9.86 -14.90 -13.58
N LEU A 44 9.66 -14.44 -12.33
CA LEU A 44 9.78 -13.05 -11.97
C LEU A 44 11.21 -12.51 -12.01
N GLY A 45 12.21 -13.37 -11.81
CA GLY A 45 13.62 -13.01 -11.84
C GLY A 45 13.99 -11.78 -11.01
N LYS A 46 15.24 -11.64 -10.66
CA LYS A 46 15.72 -10.47 -9.94
C LYS A 46 15.84 -9.27 -10.89
N GLY A 47 15.18 -8.15 -10.54
CA GLY A 47 15.37 -6.88 -11.26
C GLY A 47 14.68 -6.76 -12.62
N LYS A 48 13.86 -7.72 -13.03
CA LYS A 48 13.09 -7.61 -14.28
C LYS A 48 11.78 -6.87 -14.02
N PRO A 49 11.45 -5.83 -14.83
CA PRO A 49 10.15 -5.20 -14.76
C PRO A 49 9.06 -6.17 -15.23
N PHE A 50 7.83 -5.94 -14.78
CA PHE A 50 6.68 -6.67 -15.30
C PHE A 50 6.43 -6.30 -16.77
N SER A 51 6.44 -7.30 -17.62
CA SER A 51 6.02 -7.19 -19.03
C SER A 51 4.66 -7.88 -19.23
N LYS A 52 3.99 -7.59 -20.33
CA LYS A 52 2.74 -8.29 -20.69
C LYS A 52 2.94 -9.78 -20.85
N GLU A 53 4.10 -10.18 -21.41
CA GLU A 53 4.46 -11.59 -21.58
C GLU A 53 4.61 -12.28 -20.22
N LEU A 54 5.25 -11.61 -19.26
CA LEU A 54 5.45 -12.15 -17.92
C LEU A 54 4.13 -12.27 -17.17
N VAL A 55 3.25 -11.29 -17.27
CA VAL A 55 1.89 -11.36 -16.68
C VAL A 55 1.11 -12.55 -17.23
N GLY A 56 1.21 -12.82 -18.51
CA GLY A 56 0.58 -13.99 -19.13
C GLY A 56 1.18 -15.33 -18.73
N ALA A 57 2.41 -15.34 -18.18
CA ALA A 57 3.12 -16.55 -17.80
C ALA A 57 2.97 -16.94 -16.31
N ILE A 58 2.65 -15.99 -15.42
CA ILE A 58 2.43 -16.28 -14.01
C ILE A 58 1.11 -17.03 -13.79
N SER A 59 1.08 -17.91 -12.80
CA SER A 59 -0.09 -18.76 -12.52
C SER A 59 -1.07 -18.12 -11.52
N GLN A 60 -0.56 -17.29 -10.61
CA GLN A 60 -1.33 -16.65 -9.53
C GLN A 60 -0.91 -15.19 -9.38
N GLU A 61 -1.55 -14.50 -8.46
CA GLU A 61 -1.26 -13.09 -8.15
C GLU A 61 0.17 -12.92 -7.62
N VAL A 62 0.75 -11.78 -7.96
CA VAL A 62 2.08 -11.34 -7.51
C VAL A 62 1.96 -9.97 -6.86
N LEU A 63 2.62 -9.82 -5.71
CA LEU A 63 2.67 -8.57 -4.93
C LEU A 63 4.04 -7.92 -5.11
N THR A 64 4.03 -6.62 -5.41
CA THR A 64 5.22 -5.76 -5.45
C THR A 64 4.91 -4.44 -4.76
N PRO A 65 5.90 -3.55 -4.54
CA PRO A 65 5.63 -2.22 -4.01
C PRO A 65 4.68 -1.36 -4.87
N GLU A 66 4.53 -1.67 -6.14
CA GLU A 66 3.64 -0.95 -7.05
C GLU A 66 2.19 -1.44 -6.98
N GLY A 67 1.96 -2.68 -6.56
CA GLY A 67 0.61 -3.24 -6.51
C GLY A 67 0.56 -4.75 -6.57
N ILE A 68 -0.64 -5.24 -6.89
CA ILE A 68 -0.92 -6.66 -7.09
C ILE A 68 -1.25 -6.89 -8.56
N THR A 69 -0.47 -7.75 -9.19
CA THR A 69 -0.66 -8.14 -10.59
C THR A 69 -1.29 -9.52 -10.63
N SER A 70 -2.38 -9.66 -11.39
CA SER A 70 -3.08 -10.92 -11.58
C SER A 70 -2.87 -11.43 -13.01
N PRO A 71 -2.72 -12.74 -13.21
CA PRO A 71 -2.74 -13.32 -14.55
C PRO A 71 -4.11 -13.32 -15.21
N ARG A 72 -5.15 -12.99 -14.44
CA ARG A 72 -6.54 -13.05 -14.89
C ARG A 72 -7.16 -11.66 -15.05
N GLU A 73 -7.88 -11.17 -14.05
CA GLU A 73 -8.78 -10.05 -14.26
C GLU A 73 -8.54 -8.85 -13.35
N VAL A 74 -8.06 -9.05 -12.12
CA VAL A 74 -7.95 -7.97 -11.13
C VAL A 74 -6.51 -7.52 -10.94
N HIS A 75 -6.24 -6.28 -11.31
CA HIS A 75 -4.97 -5.61 -11.03
C HIS A 75 -5.19 -4.46 -10.06
N CYS A 76 -4.40 -4.39 -9.01
CA CYS A 76 -4.45 -3.30 -8.04
C CYS A 76 -3.18 -2.47 -8.11
N LYS A 77 -3.32 -1.17 -8.32
CA LYS A 77 -2.23 -0.20 -8.26
C LYS A 77 -2.28 0.51 -6.92
N PHE A 78 -1.21 0.45 -6.14
CA PHE A 78 -1.13 1.09 -4.84
C PHE A 78 -1.01 2.60 -4.97
N ARG A 79 -1.72 3.32 -4.12
CA ARG A 79 -1.74 4.79 -4.07
C ARG A 79 -1.07 5.32 -2.84
N SER A 80 -1.43 4.79 -1.67
CA SER A 80 -0.89 5.23 -0.38
C SER A 80 -0.96 4.11 0.63
N SER A 81 -0.15 4.20 1.66
CA SER A 81 -0.17 3.29 2.81
C SER A 81 -0.16 4.08 4.11
N SER A 82 -0.74 3.50 5.13
CA SER A 82 -0.67 4.00 6.50
C SER A 82 -0.49 2.85 7.47
N ALA A 83 0.24 3.10 8.56
CA ALA A 83 0.39 2.10 9.61
C ALA A 83 -0.98 1.83 10.28
N ALA A 84 -1.24 0.58 10.56
CA ALA A 84 -2.40 0.11 11.30
C ALA A 84 -1.94 -0.69 12.53
N ASP A 85 -2.86 -1.08 13.42
CA ASP A 85 -2.51 -1.79 14.66
C ASP A 85 -1.71 -3.07 14.43
N LYS A 86 -2.00 -3.79 13.35
CA LYS A 86 -1.37 -5.09 13.02
C LYS A 86 -0.79 -5.12 11.62
N GLY A 87 -0.25 -4.03 11.13
CA GLY A 87 0.31 -3.97 9.79
C GLY A 87 0.05 -2.64 9.12
N TRP A 88 -0.52 -2.69 7.93
CA TRP A 88 -0.72 -1.51 7.11
C TRP A 88 -2.09 -1.53 6.45
N THR A 89 -2.66 -0.35 6.26
CA THR A 89 -3.81 -0.14 5.38
C THR A 89 -3.28 0.46 4.08
N VAL A 90 -3.58 -0.18 2.97
CA VAL A 90 -3.15 0.26 1.63
C VAL A 90 -4.37 0.71 0.85
N LYS A 91 -4.32 1.94 0.35
CA LYS A 91 -5.31 2.42 -0.62
C LYS A 91 -4.83 2.09 -2.02
N ALA A 92 -5.69 1.45 -2.79
CA ALA A 92 -5.37 0.97 -4.13
C ALA A 92 -6.51 1.26 -5.10
N ASP A 93 -6.15 1.50 -6.35
CA ASP A 93 -7.09 1.45 -7.46
C ASP A 93 -7.01 0.05 -8.06
N CYS A 94 -8.10 -0.71 -7.94
CA CYS A 94 -8.19 -2.04 -8.50
C CYS A 94 -9.04 -2.03 -9.76
N GLU A 95 -8.50 -2.56 -10.83
CA GLU A 95 -9.15 -2.63 -12.13
C GLU A 95 -9.63 -4.05 -12.38
N GLU A 96 -10.91 -4.17 -12.65
CA GLU A 96 -11.56 -5.40 -13.06
C GLU A 96 -12.33 -5.13 -14.34
N MET A 97 -12.07 -5.91 -15.38
CA MET A 97 -12.74 -5.81 -16.69
C MET A 97 -12.74 -4.38 -17.28
N GLY A 98 -11.63 -3.66 -17.10
CA GLY A 98 -11.46 -2.30 -17.61
C GLY A 98 -12.05 -1.17 -16.76
N ALA A 99 -12.70 -1.48 -15.64
CA ALA A 99 -13.25 -0.51 -14.70
C ALA A 99 -12.38 -0.45 -13.43
N ALA A 100 -11.84 0.74 -13.10
CA ALA A 100 -11.02 0.96 -11.93
C ALA A 100 -11.86 1.57 -10.80
N GLU A 101 -11.75 1.00 -9.59
CA GLU A 101 -12.37 1.52 -8.38
C GLU A 101 -11.35 1.58 -7.24
N ALA A 102 -11.56 2.50 -6.31
CA ALA A 102 -10.72 2.65 -5.13
C ALA A 102 -11.13 1.66 -4.02
N TYR A 103 -10.15 0.95 -3.48
CA TYR A 103 -10.34 -0.01 -2.39
C TYR A 103 -9.31 0.19 -1.29
N GLU A 104 -9.62 -0.32 -0.11
CA GLU A 104 -8.67 -0.47 0.99
C GLU A 104 -8.29 -1.94 1.14
N LEU A 105 -6.99 -2.18 1.24
CA LEU A 105 -6.42 -3.49 1.50
C LEU A 105 -5.76 -3.48 2.88
N ALA A 106 -6.00 -4.51 3.67
CA ALA A 106 -5.24 -4.71 4.89
C ALA A 106 -4.04 -5.63 4.60
N VAL A 107 -2.84 -5.19 4.94
CA VAL A 107 -1.61 -5.97 4.77
C VAL A 107 -1.00 -6.24 6.12
N THR A 108 -0.72 -7.49 6.43
CA THR A 108 -0.11 -7.90 7.70
C THR A 108 1.09 -8.80 7.44
N SER A 109 2.05 -8.78 8.37
CA SER A 109 3.16 -9.75 8.34
C SER A 109 2.63 -11.14 8.70
N ALA A 110 3.08 -12.13 7.97
CA ALA A 110 2.79 -13.54 8.21
C ALA A 110 4.10 -14.31 8.49
N ALA A 111 4.00 -15.62 8.73
CA ALA A 111 5.15 -16.45 9.03
C ALA A 111 6.20 -16.40 7.90
N ASP A 112 7.47 -16.56 8.27
CA ASP A 112 8.63 -16.68 7.35
C ASP A 112 8.81 -15.49 6.38
N GLY A 113 8.45 -14.29 6.83
CA GLY A 113 8.58 -13.08 6.03
C GLY A 113 7.51 -12.91 4.94
N ALA A 114 6.47 -13.73 4.96
CA ALA A 114 5.33 -13.59 4.07
C ALA A 114 4.47 -12.38 4.45
N LEU A 115 3.68 -11.91 3.51
CA LEU A 115 2.68 -10.87 3.71
C LEU A 115 1.30 -11.42 3.40
N ALA A 116 0.35 -11.20 4.30
CA ALA A 116 -1.05 -11.53 4.09
C ALA A 116 -1.82 -10.28 3.68
N VAL A 117 -2.58 -10.39 2.62
CA VAL A 117 -3.42 -9.31 2.09
C VAL A 117 -4.88 -9.70 2.19
N VAL A 118 -5.68 -8.85 2.81
CA VAL A 118 -7.13 -9.03 2.95
C VAL A 118 -7.85 -7.86 2.28
N SER A 119 -8.77 -8.18 1.41
CA SER A 119 -9.77 -7.24 0.90
C SER A 119 -11.00 -8.03 0.50
N GLU A 120 -12.00 -8.01 1.35
CA GLU A 120 -13.24 -8.78 1.13
C GLU A 120 -13.92 -8.42 -0.19
N ASP A 121 -13.89 -7.14 -0.55
CA ASP A 121 -14.54 -6.64 -1.76
C ASP A 121 -13.80 -7.02 -3.05
N VAL A 122 -12.49 -7.28 -2.98
CA VAL A 122 -11.67 -7.57 -4.16
C VAL A 122 -11.34 -9.06 -4.27
N TYR A 123 -10.87 -9.65 -3.18
CA TYR A 123 -10.34 -11.02 -3.18
C TYR A 123 -11.16 -11.99 -2.33
N GLY A 124 -12.27 -11.54 -1.75
CA GLY A 124 -13.09 -12.34 -0.85
C GLY A 124 -12.57 -12.33 0.59
N PRO A 125 -13.24 -13.08 1.50
CA PRO A 125 -12.95 -13.03 2.93
C PRO A 125 -11.63 -13.73 3.33
N GLU A 126 -11.10 -14.59 2.48
CA GLU A 126 -9.88 -15.34 2.78
C GLU A 126 -8.63 -14.50 2.52
N PRO A 127 -7.65 -14.48 3.44
CA PRO A 127 -6.39 -13.81 3.21
C PRO A 127 -5.61 -14.43 2.05
N LEU A 128 -5.01 -13.59 1.23
CA LEU A 128 -4.00 -14.01 0.26
C LEU A 128 -2.63 -13.93 0.93
N VAL A 129 -1.95 -15.06 1.09
CA VAL A 129 -0.63 -15.12 1.70
C VAL A 129 0.44 -15.17 0.62
N PHE A 130 1.15 -14.05 0.48
CA PHE A 130 2.22 -13.89 -0.50
C PHE A 130 3.57 -14.23 0.14
N LYS A 131 4.29 -15.15 -0.47
CA LYS A 131 5.65 -15.53 -0.05
C LYS A 131 6.69 -14.74 -0.82
N GLN A 132 7.71 -14.26 -0.10
CA GLN A 132 8.79 -13.49 -0.72
C GLN A 132 9.58 -14.35 -1.70
N CYS A 133 9.79 -13.83 -2.90
CA CYS A 133 10.70 -14.42 -3.88
C CYS A 133 12.16 -14.10 -3.49
N LYS A 134 13.00 -15.11 -3.40
CA LYS A 134 14.42 -15.00 -3.02
C LYS A 134 15.30 -15.03 -4.26
#